data_63c22807e37dacec21682e5af323a2dc
#
_entry.id   63c22807e37dacec21682e5af323a2dc
#
_cell.length_a   1.000
_cell.length_b   1.000
_cell.length_c   1.000
_cell.angle_alpha   90.00
_cell.angle_beta   90.00
_cell.angle_gamma   90.00
#
_symmetry.space_group_name_H-M   'P 1'
#
loop_
_entity.id
_entity.type
_entity.pdbx_description
1 polymer ?
#
loop_
_entity_poly.entity_id
_entity_poly.type
_entity_poly.pdbx_seq_one_letter_code
_entity_poly.pdbx_strand_id
1 'polypeptide(L)'
;MNPLAKELNQQIADVNPHVLDMLSDLGKSLYFPKGILSQSAEAKKLATRFNATIGTALEDGVAMNLPVVMEHIEGISPNDALLYAPSPGTDDLRQAWLKKIQTDNPSLKGVPMSLPVVTSGLTHGLSLVADMFIDDGDVLLLPDKIWGNYRLIFEVRRHADIRQYTFFEKGGFNIDAFREALHAVCKERDKVVVLLNFPRPKAPPLPKL
;
A
#
# COMPACT_ATOMS: atom_id res chain seq x y z
N MET A 1 -5.36 -21.33 4.21
CA MET A 1 -5.95 -20.66 3.01
C MET A 1 -7.20 -19.89 3.41
N ASN A 2 -7.28 -18.64 2.96
CA ASN A 2 -8.42 -17.76 3.25
C ASN A 2 -9.74 -18.32 2.73
N PRO A 3 -10.88 -18.20 3.46
CA PRO A 3 -12.18 -18.71 3.01
C PRO A 3 -12.61 -18.20 1.62
N LEU A 4 -12.33 -16.93 1.29
CA LEU A 4 -12.65 -16.38 -0.03
C LEU A 4 -11.82 -17.02 -1.16
N ALA A 5 -10.55 -17.35 -0.89
CA ALA A 5 -9.73 -18.09 -1.85
C ALA A 5 -10.26 -19.51 -2.07
N LYS A 6 -10.73 -20.19 -1.00
CA LYS A 6 -11.35 -21.50 -1.12
C LYS A 6 -12.62 -21.46 -1.97
N GLU A 7 -13.47 -20.46 -1.74
CA GLU A 7 -14.71 -20.26 -2.52
C GLU A 7 -14.40 -20.05 -4.02
N LEU A 8 -13.40 -19.19 -4.35
CA LEU A 8 -12.97 -18.98 -5.73
C LEU A 8 -12.41 -20.26 -6.36
N ASN A 9 -11.56 -20.99 -5.65
CA ASN A 9 -11.02 -22.27 -6.13
C ASN A 9 -12.13 -23.29 -6.39
N GLN A 10 -13.15 -23.35 -5.54
CA GLN A 10 -14.30 -24.24 -5.76
C GLN A 10 -15.06 -23.85 -7.02
N GLN A 11 -15.34 -22.55 -7.23
CA GLN A 11 -15.99 -22.07 -8.44
C GLN A 11 -15.20 -22.43 -9.71
N ILE A 12 -13.86 -22.33 -9.68
CA ILE A 12 -13.00 -22.73 -10.80
C ILE A 12 -13.08 -24.24 -11.00
N ALA A 13 -13.00 -25.04 -9.92
CA ALA A 13 -13.08 -26.51 -9.99
C ALA A 13 -14.42 -27.00 -10.56
N ASP A 14 -15.51 -26.34 -10.17
CA ASP A 14 -16.87 -26.70 -10.65
C ASP A 14 -17.05 -26.45 -12.15
N VAL A 15 -16.35 -25.47 -12.70
CA VAL A 15 -16.39 -25.16 -14.13
C VAL A 15 -15.36 -25.97 -14.92
N ASN A 16 -14.12 -26.02 -14.46
CA ASN A 16 -13.04 -26.78 -15.09
C ASN A 16 -11.90 -27.07 -14.08
N PRO A 17 -11.82 -28.29 -13.53
CA PRO A 17 -10.80 -28.65 -12.55
C PRO A 17 -9.37 -28.56 -13.10
N HIS A 18 -9.16 -28.75 -14.40
CA HIS A 18 -7.82 -28.64 -15.01
C HIS A 18 -7.27 -27.23 -14.93
N VAL A 19 -8.11 -26.21 -14.96
CA VAL A 19 -7.67 -24.83 -14.78
C VAL A 19 -7.18 -24.62 -13.34
N LEU A 20 -7.87 -25.21 -12.36
CA LEU A 20 -7.41 -25.16 -10.95
C LEU A 20 -6.06 -25.88 -10.77
N ASP A 21 -5.87 -27.03 -11.42
CA ASP A 21 -4.60 -27.79 -11.36
C ASP A 21 -3.41 -27.00 -11.92
N MET A 22 -3.65 -26.15 -12.89
CA MET A 22 -2.61 -25.28 -13.50
C MET A 22 -2.19 -24.12 -12.59
N LEU A 23 -2.99 -23.75 -11.59
CA LEU A 23 -2.63 -22.66 -10.69
C LEU A 23 -1.52 -23.08 -9.73
N SER A 24 -0.55 -22.17 -9.52
CA SER A 24 0.43 -22.30 -8.44
C SER A 24 -0.23 -22.22 -7.06
N ASP A 25 0.49 -22.59 -6.00
CA ASP A 25 -0.01 -22.46 -4.62
C ASP A 25 -0.31 -20.98 -4.28
N LEU A 26 0.53 -20.06 -4.75
CA LEU A 26 0.25 -18.64 -4.65
C LEU A 26 -1.05 -18.27 -5.40
N GLY A 27 -1.23 -18.73 -6.63
CA GLY A 27 -2.44 -18.49 -7.41
C GLY A 27 -3.70 -18.99 -6.71
N LYS A 28 -3.66 -20.20 -6.14
CA LYS A 28 -4.74 -20.77 -5.33
C LYS A 28 -5.01 -20.03 -4.02
N SER A 29 -4.02 -19.31 -3.51
CA SER A 29 -4.12 -18.54 -2.26
C SER A 29 -4.65 -17.11 -2.47
N LEU A 30 -4.65 -16.61 -3.70
CA LEU A 30 -5.14 -15.27 -4.03
C LEU A 30 -6.67 -15.19 -3.89
N TYR A 31 -7.14 -14.05 -3.45
CA TYR A 31 -8.56 -13.71 -3.35
C TYR A 31 -8.75 -12.20 -3.51
N PHE A 32 -9.95 -11.80 -3.89
CA PHE A 32 -10.32 -10.38 -3.88
C PHE A 32 -10.95 -10.04 -2.53
N PRO A 33 -10.33 -9.18 -1.71
CA PRO A 33 -10.90 -8.81 -0.42
C PRO A 33 -12.28 -8.16 -0.59
N LYS A 34 -13.30 -8.66 0.12
CA LYS A 34 -14.58 -7.96 0.24
C LYS A 34 -14.33 -6.69 1.04
N GLY A 35 -14.21 -5.55 0.35
CA GLY A 35 -13.85 -4.28 0.96
C GLY A 35 -14.30 -3.09 0.14
N ILE A 36 -13.52 -2.02 0.20
CA ILE A 36 -13.90 -0.72 -0.37
C ILE A 36 -14.28 -0.77 -1.86
N LEU A 37 -13.67 -1.63 -2.66
CA LEU A 37 -13.97 -1.72 -4.09
C LEU A 37 -15.33 -2.35 -4.36
N SER A 38 -15.71 -3.41 -3.63
CA SER A 38 -17.05 -4.00 -3.74
C SER A 38 -18.12 -3.07 -3.19
N GLN A 39 -17.86 -2.41 -2.06
CA GLN A 39 -18.72 -1.38 -1.48
C GLN A 39 -18.86 -0.18 -2.43
N SER A 40 -17.79 0.21 -3.13
CA SER A 40 -17.84 1.27 -4.11
C SER A 40 -18.70 0.93 -5.33
N ALA A 41 -18.62 -0.31 -5.82
CA ALA A 41 -19.47 -0.77 -6.92
C ALA A 41 -20.96 -0.77 -6.53
N GLU A 42 -21.28 -1.14 -5.30
CA GLU A 42 -22.63 -1.06 -4.74
C GLU A 42 -23.08 0.39 -4.54
N ALA A 43 -22.22 1.22 -3.93
CA ALA A 43 -22.52 2.63 -3.69
C ALA A 43 -22.73 3.41 -5.00
N LYS A 44 -22.02 3.10 -6.08
CA LYS A 44 -22.27 3.70 -7.40
C LYS A 44 -23.68 3.45 -7.92
N LYS A 45 -24.33 2.35 -7.51
CA LYS A 45 -25.70 2.00 -7.91
C LYS A 45 -26.76 2.56 -6.97
N LEU A 46 -26.46 2.64 -5.68
CA LEU A 46 -27.45 2.88 -4.62
C LEU A 46 -27.33 4.26 -3.97
N ALA A 47 -26.17 4.91 -4.01
CA ALA A 47 -25.99 6.21 -3.39
C ALA A 47 -26.68 7.31 -4.20
N THR A 48 -27.68 7.97 -3.58
CA THR A 48 -28.49 9.01 -4.23
C THR A 48 -28.00 10.44 -3.95
N ARG A 49 -27.19 10.65 -2.92
CA ARG A 49 -26.70 11.98 -2.52
C ARG A 49 -25.19 12.08 -2.50
N PHE A 50 -24.53 11.17 -1.79
CA PHE A 50 -23.08 11.19 -1.62
C PHE A 50 -22.53 9.77 -1.70
N ASN A 51 -21.39 9.60 -2.42
CA ASN A 51 -20.62 8.39 -2.44
C ASN A 51 -19.19 8.72 -1.96
N ALA A 52 -18.87 8.29 -0.74
CA ALA A 52 -17.56 8.52 -0.12
C ALA A 52 -16.76 7.20 0.05
N THR A 53 -17.06 6.19 -0.77
CA THR A 53 -16.40 4.88 -0.70
C THR A 53 -15.01 4.86 -1.36
N ILE A 54 -14.76 5.77 -2.31
CA ILE A 54 -13.44 5.95 -2.94
C ILE A 54 -12.93 7.33 -2.59
N GLY A 55 -11.68 7.39 -2.15
CA GLY A 55 -10.99 8.63 -1.81
C GLY A 55 -10.46 9.41 -3.02
N THR A 56 -11.19 9.40 -4.15
CA THR A 56 -10.87 10.25 -5.30
C THR A 56 -11.38 11.65 -5.04
N ALA A 57 -10.50 12.64 -5.09
CA ALA A 57 -10.89 14.03 -4.99
C ALA A 57 -11.53 14.47 -6.31
N LEU A 58 -12.77 14.95 -6.22
CA LEU A 58 -13.54 15.48 -7.35
C LEU A 58 -13.97 16.91 -7.06
N GLU A 59 -13.95 17.76 -8.08
CA GLU A 59 -14.50 19.09 -8.09
C GLU A 59 -15.47 19.17 -9.28
N ASP A 60 -16.74 19.47 -9.01
CA ASP A 60 -17.83 19.50 -10.01
C ASP A 60 -17.93 18.23 -10.89
N GLY A 61 -17.65 17.07 -10.29
CA GLY A 61 -17.70 15.77 -10.98
C GLY A 61 -16.47 15.44 -11.81
N VAL A 62 -15.49 16.33 -11.86
CA VAL A 62 -14.20 16.12 -12.56
C VAL A 62 -13.11 15.76 -11.55
N ALA A 63 -12.23 14.86 -11.89
CA ALA A 63 -11.10 14.52 -11.04
C ALA A 63 -10.20 15.75 -10.82
N MET A 64 -9.96 16.09 -9.54
CA MET A 64 -9.02 17.16 -9.22
C MET A 64 -7.65 16.82 -9.79
N ASN A 65 -7.05 17.77 -10.47
CA ASN A 65 -5.77 17.63 -11.10
C ASN A 65 -4.91 18.88 -10.91
N LEU A 66 -3.64 18.77 -11.20
CA LEU A 66 -2.74 19.91 -11.31
C LEU A 66 -2.62 20.26 -12.79
N PRO A 67 -3.15 21.41 -13.26
CA PRO A 67 -3.10 21.79 -14.68
C PRO A 67 -1.70 21.74 -15.25
N VAL A 68 -0.71 22.22 -14.51
CA VAL A 68 0.70 22.17 -14.90
C VAL A 68 1.22 20.75 -15.18
N VAL A 69 0.68 19.72 -14.50
CA VAL A 69 1.04 18.32 -14.77
C VAL A 69 0.36 17.84 -16.04
N MET A 70 -0.90 18.23 -16.24
CA MET A 70 -1.66 17.85 -17.44
C MET A 70 -1.07 18.45 -18.72
N GLU A 71 -0.54 19.67 -18.66
CA GLU A 71 0.16 20.31 -19.77
C GLU A 71 1.41 19.56 -20.24
N HIS A 72 2.04 18.78 -19.34
CA HIS A 72 3.24 17.99 -19.69
C HIS A 72 2.93 16.59 -20.25
N ILE A 73 1.66 16.19 -20.36
CA ILE A 73 1.30 14.90 -20.96
C ILE A 73 1.38 14.98 -22.50
N GLU A 74 1.11 16.17 -23.07
CA GLU A 74 1.25 16.41 -24.49
C GLU A 74 2.68 16.84 -24.83
N GLY A 75 3.18 16.48 -26.02
CA GLY A 75 4.48 16.92 -26.53
C GLY A 75 5.69 16.16 -25.99
N ILE A 76 5.50 15.02 -25.32
CA ILE A 76 6.62 14.15 -24.94
C ILE A 76 7.32 13.65 -26.21
N SER A 77 8.65 13.83 -26.26
CA SER A 77 9.41 13.36 -27.41
C SER A 77 9.41 11.83 -27.53
N PRO A 78 9.55 11.27 -28.74
CA PRO A 78 9.69 9.82 -28.90
C PRO A 78 10.84 9.22 -28.07
N ASN A 79 11.94 9.94 -27.92
CA ASN A 79 13.07 9.49 -27.12
C ASN A 79 12.73 9.43 -25.61
N ASP A 80 11.93 10.36 -25.10
CA ASP A 80 11.52 10.35 -23.70
C ASP A 80 10.42 9.33 -23.44
N ALA A 81 9.57 9.05 -24.43
CA ALA A 81 8.43 8.15 -24.31
C ALA A 81 8.77 6.67 -24.55
N LEU A 82 9.73 6.36 -25.46
CA LEU A 82 9.89 5.02 -26.01
C LEU A 82 11.21 4.34 -25.63
N LEU A 83 12.20 5.09 -25.16
CA LEU A 83 13.46 4.50 -24.67
C LEU A 83 13.32 3.92 -23.28
N TYR A 84 14.17 2.95 -22.95
CA TYR A 84 14.21 2.37 -21.61
C TYR A 84 14.58 3.43 -20.58
N ALA A 85 13.75 3.59 -19.56
CA ALA A 85 14.12 4.34 -18.38
C ALA A 85 15.19 3.59 -17.57
N PRO A 86 16.11 4.29 -16.89
CA PRO A 86 17.01 3.66 -15.93
C PRO A 86 16.23 2.91 -14.84
N SER A 87 16.73 1.73 -14.40
CA SER A 87 16.04 0.89 -13.42
C SER A 87 15.61 1.62 -12.14
N PRO A 88 16.41 2.55 -11.55
CA PRO A 88 15.97 3.30 -10.38
C PRO A 88 15.08 4.51 -10.70
N GLY A 89 14.78 4.78 -11.96
CA GLY A 89 14.13 6.00 -12.44
C GLY A 89 15.12 7.03 -13.00
N THR A 90 14.61 8.03 -13.70
CA THR A 90 15.44 9.10 -14.26
C THR A 90 16.07 9.97 -13.18
N ASP A 91 17.30 10.42 -13.39
CA ASP A 91 18.03 11.19 -12.37
C ASP A 91 17.34 12.52 -12.05
N ASP A 92 16.79 13.19 -13.04
CA ASP A 92 16.08 14.47 -12.86
C ASP A 92 14.87 14.29 -11.92
N LEU A 93 14.04 13.26 -12.13
CA LEU A 93 12.91 12.96 -11.26
C LEU A 93 13.38 12.64 -9.85
N ARG A 94 14.40 11.81 -9.71
CA ARG A 94 14.93 11.37 -8.42
C ARG A 94 15.51 12.53 -7.62
N GLN A 95 16.24 13.42 -8.26
CA GLN A 95 16.80 14.64 -7.64
C GLN A 95 15.70 15.63 -7.25
N ALA A 96 14.74 15.88 -8.16
CA ALA A 96 13.59 16.73 -7.88
C ALA A 96 12.78 16.22 -6.68
N TRP A 97 12.58 14.91 -6.61
CA TRP A 97 11.86 14.28 -5.50
C TRP A 97 12.63 14.37 -4.18
N LEU A 98 13.95 14.14 -4.19
CA LEU A 98 14.78 14.33 -3.00
C LEU A 98 14.71 15.77 -2.48
N LYS A 99 14.81 16.75 -3.38
CA LYS A 99 14.66 18.16 -3.02
C LYS A 99 13.29 18.46 -2.42
N LYS A 100 12.22 17.88 -2.99
CA LYS A 100 10.87 18.00 -2.44
C LYS A 100 10.75 17.39 -1.03
N ILE A 101 11.28 16.19 -0.82
CA ILE A 101 11.30 15.55 0.51
C ILE A 101 11.95 16.48 1.55
N GLN A 102 13.11 17.05 1.24
CA GLN A 102 13.84 17.95 2.14
C GLN A 102 13.13 19.29 2.36
N THR A 103 12.39 19.77 1.35
CA THR A 103 11.62 21.02 1.44
C THR A 103 10.37 20.84 2.30
N ASP A 104 9.64 19.75 2.09
CA ASP A 104 8.42 19.45 2.81
C ASP A 104 8.69 18.99 4.27
N ASN A 105 9.90 18.50 4.54
CA ASN A 105 10.32 18.01 5.86
C ASN A 105 11.60 18.72 6.32
N PRO A 106 11.50 19.92 6.91
CA PRO A 106 12.68 20.72 7.30
C PRO A 106 13.67 19.98 8.22
N SER A 107 13.20 19.01 9.01
CA SER A 107 14.04 18.16 9.86
C SER A 107 15.01 17.25 9.10
N LEU A 108 14.76 17.02 7.81
CA LEU A 108 15.63 16.22 6.94
C LEU A 108 16.65 17.05 6.18
N LYS A 109 16.64 18.38 6.34
CA LYS A 109 17.59 19.27 5.67
C LYS A 109 19.00 18.98 6.18
N GLY A 110 19.90 18.65 5.24
CA GLY A 110 21.30 18.31 5.56
C GLY A 110 21.52 16.88 6.09
N VAL A 111 20.45 16.09 6.24
CA VAL A 111 20.59 14.66 6.53
C VAL A 111 21.05 13.92 5.27
N PRO A 112 22.15 13.14 5.31
CA PRO A 112 22.58 12.34 4.17
C PRO A 112 21.51 11.29 3.81
N MET A 113 21.07 11.31 2.56
CA MET A 113 20.08 10.39 2.01
C MET A 113 20.49 9.94 0.62
N SER A 114 20.21 8.69 0.27
CA SER A 114 20.31 8.22 -1.11
C SER A 114 19.23 8.84 -1.98
N LEU A 115 19.46 8.88 -3.30
CA LEU A 115 18.39 9.22 -4.23
C LEU A 115 17.25 8.19 -4.14
N PRO A 116 16.00 8.62 -4.15
CA PRO A 116 14.85 7.72 -4.13
C PRO A 116 14.82 6.82 -5.37
N VAL A 117 14.22 5.64 -5.22
CA VAL A 117 13.94 4.73 -6.33
C VAL A 117 12.50 4.95 -6.77
N VAL A 118 12.31 5.06 -8.08
CA VAL A 118 10.99 5.23 -8.69
C VAL A 118 10.32 3.88 -8.90
N THR A 119 9.05 3.79 -8.53
CA THR A 119 8.23 2.58 -8.71
C THR A 119 6.92 2.91 -9.43
N SER A 120 6.29 1.92 -10.04
CA SER A 120 4.97 2.06 -10.69
C SER A 120 3.85 2.15 -9.64
N GLY A 121 3.95 3.13 -8.75
CA GLY A 121 3.01 3.37 -7.67
C GLY A 121 3.35 2.61 -6.38
N LEU A 122 2.53 2.86 -5.35
CA LEU A 122 2.75 2.41 -3.98
C LEU A 122 2.76 0.88 -3.85
N THR A 123 1.83 0.20 -4.53
CA THR A 123 1.73 -1.26 -4.48
C THR A 123 3.00 -1.94 -4.99
N HIS A 124 3.59 -1.41 -6.08
CA HIS A 124 4.86 -1.92 -6.60
C HIS A 124 5.99 -1.70 -5.59
N GLY A 125 6.11 -0.49 -5.03
CA GLY A 125 7.11 -0.20 -4.00
C GLY A 125 6.99 -1.12 -2.79
N LEU A 126 5.78 -1.33 -2.28
CA LEU A 126 5.52 -2.25 -1.16
C LEU A 126 5.84 -3.71 -1.51
N SER A 127 5.59 -4.14 -2.75
CA SER A 127 5.95 -5.49 -3.21
C SER A 127 7.47 -5.69 -3.20
N LEU A 128 8.23 -4.69 -3.67
CA LEU A 128 9.69 -4.72 -3.60
C LEU A 128 10.21 -4.74 -2.16
N VAL A 129 9.61 -3.94 -1.27
CA VAL A 129 9.94 -3.96 0.16
C VAL A 129 9.66 -5.34 0.76
N ALA A 130 8.53 -5.96 0.42
CA ALA A 130 8.21 -7.31 0.88
C ALA A 130 9.24 -8.34 0.37
N ASP A 131 9.63 -8.26 -0.91
CA ASP A 131 10.62 -9.16 -1.49
C ASP A 131 12.01 -8.98 -0.88
N MET A 132 12.39 -7.75 -0.49
CA MET A 132 13.71 -7.44 0.06
C MET A 132 13.85 -7.71 1.55
N PHE A 133 12.76 -7.59 2.33
CA PHE A 133 12.86 -7.53 3.79
C PHE A 133 11.99 -8.57 4.52
N ILE A 134 11.19 -9.36 3.81
CA ILE A 134 10.31 -10.36 4.44
C ILE A 134 10.66 -11.76 3.95
N ASP A 135 11.14 -12.57 4.86
CA ASP A 135 11.24 -14.02 4.70
C ASP A 135 10.00 -14.73 5.29
N ASP A 136 9.82 -16.01 4.96
CA ASP A 136 8.71 -16.82 5.47
C ASP A 136 8.70 -16.83 7.01
N GLY A 137 7.58 -16.45 7.60
CA GLY A 137 7.40 -16.37 9.05
C GLY A 137 7.95 -15.12 9.73
N ASP A 138 8.57 -14.18 8.99
CA ASP A 138 8.95 -12.87 9.55
C ASP A 138 7.73 -12.08 10.01
N VAL A 139 7.90 -11.31 11.09
CA VAL A 139 6.80 -10.51 11.64
C VAL A 139 6.69 -9.17 10.92
N LEU A 140 5.48 -8.89 10.44
CA LEU A 140 5.05 -7.55 10.03
C LEU A 140 4.11 -6.97 11.07
N LEU A 141 4.57 -5.94 11.80
CA LEU A 141 3.76 -5.24 12.79
C LEU A 141 2.99 -4.09 12.15
N LEU A 142 1.67 -4.14 12.25
CA LEU A 142 0.72 -3.21 11.66
C LEU A 142 -0.28 -2.66 12.70
N PRO A 143 -0.86 -1.47 12.51
CA PRO A 143 -2.06 -1.10 13.23
C PRO A 143 -3.27 -1.94 12.84
N ASP A 144 -4.32 -1.95 13.66
CA ASP A 144 -5.60 -2.62 13.37
C ASP A 144 -6.38 -1.96 12.21
N LYS A 145 -6.05 -0.73 11.87
CA LYS A 145 -6.61 0.02 10.74
C LYS A 145 -5.67 -0.04 9.55
N ILE A 146 -5.85 -1.03 8.70
CA ILE A 146 -4.97 -1.31 7.57
C ILE A 146 -5.69 -1.20 6.21
N TRP A 147 -4.89 -1.01 5.19
CA TRP A 147 -5.32 -1.23 3.82
C TRP A 147 -5.29 -2.73 3.51
N GLY A 148 -6.40 -3.28 2.99
CA GLY A 148 -6.55 -4.73 2.80
C GLY A 148 -5.47 -5.38 1.94
N ASN A 149 -4.88 -4.63 0.99
CA ASN A 149 -3.83 -5.17 0.12
C ASN A 149 -2.52 -5.50 0.86
N TYR A 150 -2.29 -4.96 2.07
CA TYR A 150 -1.11 -5.36 2.86
C TYR A 150 -1.11 -6.86 3.15
N ARG A 151 -2.28 -7.46 3.42
CA ARG A 151 -2.37 -8.91 3.59
C ARG A 151 -1.99 -9.69 2.33
N LEU A 152 -2.43 -9.23 1.16
CA LEU A 152 -2.07 -9.89 -0.10
C LEU A 152 -0.57 -9.79 -0.40
N ILE A 153 0.02 -8.61 -0.15
CA ILE A 153 1.44 -8.35 -0.45
C ILE A 153 2.37 -9.10 0.51
N PHE A 154 2.08 -9.04 1.81
CA PHE A 154 3.00 -9.54 2.84
C PHE A 154 2.62 -10.92 3.37
N GLU A 155 1.34 -11.14 3.73
CA GLU A 155 0.89 -12.42 4.32
C GLU A 155 0.74 -13.51 3.24
N VAL A 156 -0.03 -13.24 2.18
CA VAL A 156 -0.33 -14.27 1.16
C VAL A 156 0.89 -14.56 0.28
N ARG A 157 1.57 -13.50 -0.17
CA ARG A 157 2.70 -13.64 -1.10
C ARG A 157 4.02 -14.02 -0.44
N ARG A 158 4.27 -13.50 0.78
CA ARG A 158 5.55 -13.65 1.46
C ARG A 158 5.47 -14.43 2.77
N HIS A 159 4.27 -14.92 3.13
CA HIS A 159 4.00 -15.69 4.35
C HIS A 159 4.40 -14.96 5.64
N ALA A 160 4.34 -13.63 5.64
CA ALA A 160 4.59 -12.85 6.84
C ALA A 160 3.57 -13.16 7.94
N ASP A 161 4.04 -13.23 9.19
CA ASP A 161 3.20 -13.27 10.38
C ASP A 161 2.74 -11.85 10.71
N ILE A 162 1.47 -11.54 10.42
CA ILE A 162 0.90 -10.23 10.67
C ILE A 162 0.49 -10.10 12.14
N ARG A 163 1.16 -9.20 12.85
CA ARG A 163 0.80 -8.78 14.21
C ARG A 163 0.20 -7.39 14.19
N GLN A 164 -0.85 -7.18 14.99
CA GLN A 164 -1.58 -5.93 15.00
C GLN A 164 -1.68 -5.34 16.41
N TYR A 165 -1.75 -4.00 16.48
CA TYR A 165 -2.03 -3.24 17.70
C TYR A 165 -3.17 -2.25 17.45
N THR A 166 -3.87 -1.86 18.51
CA THR A 166 -4.95 -0.87 18.44
C THR A 166 -4.36 0.51 18.15
N PHE A 167 -4.71 1.09 17.00
CA PHE A 167 -4.12 2.34 16.50
C PHE A 167 -4.55 3.58 17.28
N PHE A 168 -5.84 3.66 17.66
CA PHE A 168 -6.40 4.82 18.31
C PHE A 168 -6.74 4.57 19.78
N GLU A 169 -6.36 5.52 20.63
CA GLU A 169 -6.83 5.65 22.01
C GLU A 169 -7.13 7.12 22.31
N LYS A 170 -8.27 7.40 22.93
CA LYS A 170 -8.67 8.76 23.35
C LYS A 170 -8.55 9.81 22.23
N GLY A 171 -8.82 9.40 20.97
CA GLY A 171 -8.76 10.28 19.80
C GLY A 171 -7.35 10.54 19.25
N GLY A 172 -6.30 9.93 19.81
CA GLY A 172 -4.91 10.04 19.36
C GLY A 172 -4.29 8.70 18.96
N PHE A 173 -3.03 8.75 18.56
CA PHE A 173 -2.23 7.56 18.31
C PHE A 173 -1.92 6.82 19.62
N ASN A 174 -2.21 5.53 19.67
CA ASN A 174 -1.97 4.68 20.83
C ASN A 174 -0.51 4.20 20.88
N ILE A 175 0.37 5.08 21.37
CA ILE A 175 1.81 4.81 21.46
C ILE A 175 2.11 3.65 22.43
N ASP A 176 1.30 3.47 23.47
CA ASP A 176 1.53 2.44 24.46
C ASP A 176 1.21 1.06 23.89
N ALA A 177 0.08 0.87 23.20
CA ALA A 177 -0.21 -0.38 22.50
C ALA A 177 0.83 -0.70 21.42
N PHE A 178 1.31 0.31 20.68
CA PHE A 178 2.40 0.12 19.72
C PHE A 178 3.68 -0.36 20.41
N ARG A 179 4.08 0.29 21.51
CA ARG A 179 5.28 -0.07 22.28
C ARG A 179 5.20 -1.48 22.85
N GLU A 180 4.06 -1.84 23.44
CA GLU A 180 3.81 -3.17 23.98
C GLU A 180 3.90 -4.25 22.89
N ALA A 181 3.22 -4.05 21.77
CA ALA A 181 3.26 -4.96 20.63
C ALA A 181 4.68 -5.12 20.05
N LEU A 182 5.41 -4.01 19.89
CA LEU A 182 6.78 -4.03 19.41
C LEU A 182 7.70 -4.79 20.38
N HIS A 183 7.62 -4.52 21.69
CA HIS A 183 8.41 -5.22 22.68
C HIS A 183 8.08 -6.72 22.78
N ALA A 184 6.81 -7.09 22.59
CA ALA A 184 6.42 -8.50 22.55
C ALA A 184 7.09 -9.21 21.37
N VAL A 185 7.04 -8.63 20.18
CA VAL A 185 7.70 -9.20 18.98
C VAL A 185 9.22 -9.28 19.16
N CYS A 186 9.86 -8.23 19.66
CA CYS A 186 11.32 -8.19 19.87
C CYS A 186 11.84 -9.21 20.90
N LYS A 187 10.96 -9.77 21.75
CA LYS A 187 11.32 -10.89 22.65
C LYS A 187 11.31 -12.25 21.93
N GLU A 188 10.55 -12.36 20.85
CA GLU A 188 10.32 -13.60 20.12
C GLU A 188 11.13 -13.69 18.82
N ARG A 189 11.53 -12.55 18.28
CA ARG A 189 12.16 -12.43 16.95
C ARG A 189 13.31 -11.43 16.97
N ASP A 190 14.37 -11.75 16.26
CA ASP A 190 15.53 -10.86 16.07
C ASP A 190 15.24 -9.73 15.06
N LYS A 191 14.22 -9.91 14.23
CA LYS A 191 13.79 -8.96 13.21
C LYS A 191 12.29 -8.72 13.28
N VAL A 192 11.90 -7.46 13.15
CA VAL A 192 10.51 -7.03 12.95
C VAL A 192 10.46 -5.95 11.88
N VAL A 193 9.52 -6.08 10.96
CA VAL A 193 9.21 -5.01 10.01
C VAL A 193 7.97 -4.28 10.50
N VAL A 194 8.05 -2.96 10.61
CA VAL A 194 6.95 -2.11 11.04
C VAL A 194 6.45 -1.31 9.85
N LEU A 195 5.16 -1.37 9.55
CA LEU A 195 4.55 -0.57 8.51
C LEU A 195 3.53 0.40 9.12
N LEU A 196 3.79 1.69 8.93
CA LEU A 196 2.96 2.79 9.39
C LEU A 196 2.42 3.58 8.22
N ASN A 197 1.16 3.97 8.28
CA ASN A 197 0.51 4.79 7.27
C ASN A 197 -0.06 6.06 7.90
N PHE A 198 0.64 7.17 7.73
CA PHE A 198 0.30 8.50 8.25
C PHE A 198 0.37 9.57 7.13
N PRO A 199 -0.44 10.62 7.20
CA PRO A 199 -1.69 10.70 7.95
C PRO A 199 -2.78 9.86 7.28
N ARG A 200 -3.62 9.23 8.08
CA ARG A 200 -4.84 8.65 7.51
C ARG A 200 -5.89 9.76 7.30
N PRO A 201 -6.64 9.74 6.20
CA PRO A 201 -7.82 10.57 6.09
C PRO A 201 -8.71 10.32 7.31
N LYS A 202 -9.01 11.35 8.10
CA LYS A 202 -9.76 11.32 9.38
C LYS A 202 -8.97 10.90 10.64
N ALA A 203 -7.66 10.73 10.59
CA ALA A 203 -6.89 10.67 11.83
C ALA A 203 -6.75 12.08 12.44
N PRO A 204 -6.92 12.25 13.74
CA PRO A 204 -6.55 13.50 14.39
C PRO A 204 -5.05 13.77 14.19
N PRO A 205 -4.60 15.04 14.23
CA PRO A 205 -3.19 15.37 14.11
C PRO A 205 -2.39 14.59 15.16
N LEU A 206 -1.23 14.07 14.73
CA LEU A 206 -0.31 13.41 15.65
C LEU A 206 0.07 14.38 16.78
N PRO A 207 0.15 13.91 18.03
CA PRO A 207 0.73 14.72 19.09
C PRO A 207 2.14 15.12 18.69
N LYS A 208 2.51 16.37 18.93
CA LYS A 208 3.89 16.81 18.78
C LYS A 208 4.73 15.99 19.74
N LEU A 209 5.67 15.24 19.20
CA LEU A 209 6.70 14.54 19.99
C LEU A 209 7.58 15.55 20.69
#